data_34c98ca940c587a46d43668ccfdf2856
#
_entry.id   34c98ca940c587a46d43668ccfdf2856
#
_cell.length_a   1.000
_cell.length_b   1.000
_cell.length_c   1.000
_cell.angle_alpha   90.00
_cell.angle_beta   90.00
_cell.angle_gamma   90.00
#
_symmetry.space_group_name_H-M   'P 1'
#
loop_
_entity.id
_entity.type
_entity.pdbx_description
1 polymer ?
#
loop_
_entity_poly.entity_id
_entity_poly.type
_entity_poly.pdbx_seq_one_letter_code
_entity_poly.pdbx_strand_id
1 'polypeptide(L)'
;MRNSVLLSLVLIAFTTMEFAQDPHLVPRNPIPQQQTNVDPSSDYNVPSGTKIPLTLTQGITSKTAKEGDPVYAQTSFPVTQNNRIVIPAGTYVQGVVRRVVRPGRVKGRAELQMSFTSMIFPNGYTVLLPGAVEGVPGSQTMNTKGSEGTIQGDSSKGKDAATIAKTTAAGAGIGAIAGSGKGAGIGAASGGALGLATVLLTRGPEIQLDPGASVEMVLERELNLEGAKLRQQ
;
A
#
# COMPACT_ATOMS: atom_id res chain seq x y z
N MET A 1 -72.57 17.41 -68.96
CA MET A 1 -73.68 17.19 -68.03
C MET A 1 -73.08 17.38 -66.66
N ARG A 2 -73.18 18.56 -66.17
CA ARG A 2 -74.23 18.98 -65.18
C ARG A 2 -74.04 18.15 -63.92
N ASN A 3 -73.76 18.59 -62.72
CA ASN A 3 -74.16 19.77 -61.93
C ASN A 3 -73.14 19.84 -60.80
N SER A 4 -72.63 20.97 -60.46
CA SER A 4 -73.21 21.91 -59.54
C SER A 4 -73.54 21.28 -58.21
N VAL A 5 -72.91 21.75 -57.15
CA VAL A 5 -73.62 22.54 -56.15
C VAL A 5 -72.77 22.65 -54.83
N LEU A 6 -72.41 23.83 -54.58
CA LEU A 6 -72.53 24.55 -53.30
C LEU A 6 -71.93 23.93 -52.03
N LEU A 7 -70.90 24.54 -51.55
CA LEU A 7 -70.98 25.60 -50.55
C LEU A 7 -71.46 25.15 -49.20
N SER A 8 -70.55 25.00 -48.29
CA SER A 8 -70.82 25.43 -46.93
C SER A 8 -69.49 25.69 -46.17
N LEU A 9 -69.22 26.90 -46.12
CA LEU A 9 -68.19 27.52 -45.24
C LEU A 9 -68.68 27.32 -43.80
N VAL A 10 -68.06 26.45 -43.05
CA VAL A 10 -68.16 26.44 -41.59
C VAL A 10 -66.82 26.80 -41.04
N LEU A 11 -66.71 28.05 -40.70
CA LEU A 11 -65.66 28.66 -39.96
C LEU A 11 -65.79 28.21 -38.51
N ILE A 12 -65.07 27.14 -38.14
CA ILE A 12 -64.96 26.77 -36.71
C ILE A 12 -63.70 27.49 -36.24
N ALA A 13 -63.89 28.60 -35.58
CA ALA A 13 -62.86 29.25 -34.75
C ALA A 13 -62.54 28.33 -33.57
N PHE A 14 -61.46 27.58 -33.70
CA PHE A 14 -60.87 26.89 -32.57
C PHE A 14 -60.04 27.93 -31.80
N THR A 15 -60.64 28.51 -30.77
CA THR A 15 -59.91 29.26 -29.75
C THR A 15 -59.04 28.29 -29.00
N THR A 16 -57.79 28.25 -29.34
CA THR A 16 -56.75 27.61 -28.52
C THR A 16 -56.61 28.40 -27.25
N MET A 17 -57.20 27.86 -26.20
CA MET A 17 -56.97 28.34 -24.83
C MET A 17 -55.60 27.82 -24.42
N GLU A 18 -54.57 28.67 -24.59
CA GLU A 18 -53.26 28.44 -24.00
C GLU A 18 -53.40 28.53 -22.47
N PHE A 19 -53.44 27.35 -21.85
CA PHE A 19 -53.15 27.26 -20.43
C PHE A 19 -51.65 27.55 -20.25
N ALA A 20 -51.33 28.82 -20.01
CA ALA A 20 -50.08 29.19 -19.41
C ALA A 20 -50.05 28.56 -18.01
N GLN A 21 -49.42 27.38 -17.92
CA GLN A 21 -49.04 26.85 -16.63
C GLN A 21 -47.82 27.66 -16.17
N ASP A 22 -48.06 28.64 -15.31
CA ASP A 22 -47.02 29.24 -14.52
C ASP A 22 -46.31 28.14 -13.76
N PRO A 23 -45.00 27.96 -13.96
CA PRO A 23 -44.21 27.03 -13.12
C PRO A 23 -44.20 27.63 -11.71
N HIS A 24 -45.16 27.17 -10.90
CA HIS A 24 -45.18 27.50 -9.48
C HIS A 24 -43.90 26.94 -8.89
N LEU A 25 -42.89 27.80 -8.75
CA LEU A 25 -41.72 27.54 -7.96
C LEU A 25 -42.16 27.26 -6.54
N VAL A 26 -42.36 25.97 -6.21
CA VAL A 26 -42.56 25.53 -4.85
C VAL A 26 -41.37 26.06 -4.05
N PRO A 27 -41.58 26.92 -3.04
CA PRO A 27 -40.44 27.33 -2.20
C PRO A 27 -39.84 26.06 -1.62
N ARG A 28 -38.66 25.72 -2.09
CA ARG A 28 -37.88 24.63 -1.52
C ARG A 28 -37.56 25.09 -0.10
N ASN A 29 -38.33 24.60 0.88
CA ASN A 29 -37.97 24.77 2.26
C ASN A 29 -36.48 24.38 2.35
N PRO A 30 -35.60 25.29 2.81
CA PRO A 30 -34.22 24.92 3.04
C PRO A 30 -34.26 23.74 3.99
N ILE A 31 -33.81 22.58 3.52
CA ILE A 31 -33.54 21.43 4.38
C ILE A 31 -32.74 22.03 5.53
N PRO A 32 -33.14 21.88 6.78
CA PRO A 32 -32.31 22.34 7.88
C PRO A 32 -30.97 21.65 7.70
N GLN A 33 -29.98 22.36 7.19
CA GLN A 33 -28.63 21.93 7.28
C GLN A 33 -28.38 21.90 8.78
N GLN A 34 -28.48 20.71 9.38
CA GLN A 34 -27.87 20.48 10.66
C GLN A 34 -26.38 20.79 10.43
N GLN A 35 -26.06 22.06 10.58
CA GLN A 35 -24.72 22.49 10.90
C GLN A 35 -24.44 21.81 12.23
N THR A 36 -23.90 20.61 12.15
CA THR A 36 -23.16 20.07 13.27
C THR A 36 -22.10 21.13 13.54
N ASN A 37 -22.39 22.01 14.50
CA ASN A 37 -21.39 22.87 15.12
C ASN A 37 -20.40 21.91 15.80
N VAL A 38 -19.55 21.28 15.00
CA VAL A 38 -18.36 20.62 15.50
C VAL A 38 -17.51 21.77 15.99
N ASP A 39 -17.46 21.89 17.31
CA ASP A 39 -16.58 22.88 17.95
C ASP A 39 -15.22 22.77 17.28
N PRO A 40 -14.74 23.83 16.63
CA PRO A 40 -13.50 23.78 15.90
C PRO A 40 -12.28 23.55 16.83
N SER A 41 -12.45 23.58 18.13
CA SER A 41 -11.43 23.24 19.14
C SER A 41 -11.51 21.79 19.62
N SER A 42 -12.45 20.98 19.11
CA SER A 42 -12.56 19.60 19.55
C SER A 42 -11.34 18.79 19.14
N ASP A 43 -10.82 18.05 20.08
CA ASP A 43 -9.74 17.08 19.85
C ASP A 43 -10.21 15.96 18.93
N TYR A 44 -9.32 15.45 18.12
CA TYR A 44 -9.59 14.31 17.23
C TYR A 44 -8.97 13.05 17.82
N ASN A 45 -9.79 12.03 17.96
CA ASN A 45 -9.33 10.72 18.39
C ASN A 45 -9.29 9.78 17.19
N VAL A 46 -8.07 9.45 16.74
CA VAL A 46 -7.86 8.44 15.68
C VAL A 46 -7.82 7.06 16.35
N PRO A 47 -8.75 6.15 16.04
CA PRO A 47 -8.84 4.87 16.72
C PRO A 47 -7.64 3.96 16.42
N SER A 48 -7.35 3.04 17.35
CA SER A 48 -6.41 1.94 17.11
C SER A 48 -6.86 1.11 15.92
N GLY A 49 -5.93 0.49 15.22
CA GLY A 49 -6.20 -0.25 13.98
C GLY A 49 -6.34 0.64 12.75
N THR A 50 -6.25 1.97 12.87
CA THR A 50 -6.23 2.86 11.70
C THR A 50 -4.98 2.63 10.90
N LYS A 51 -5.14 2.40 9.60
CA LYS A 51 -4.07 2.19 8.64
C LYS A 51 -3.63 3.53 8.05
N ILE A 52 -2.33 3.77 8.12
CA ILE A 52 -1.72 5.00 7.61
C ILE A 52 -0.67 4.61 6.57
N PRO A 53 -0.89 4.91 5.29
CA PRO A 53 0.08 4.64 4.24
C PRO A 53 1.22 5.65 4.31
N LEU A 54 2.43 5.11 4.36
CA LEU A 54 3.67 5.86 4.47
C LEU A 54 4.56 5.60 3.25
N THR A 55 5.36 6.58 2.91
CA THR A 55 6.44 6.46 1.93
C THR A 55 7.77 6.67 2.65
N LEU A 56 8.68 5.71 2.54
CA LEU A 56 10.01 5.83 3.14
C LEU A 56 10.81 6.93 2.44
N THR A 57 11.42 7.80 3.21
CA THR A 57 12.31 8.85 2.68
C THR A 57 13.74 8.36 2.54
N GLN A 58 14.10 7.30 3.27
CA GLN A 58 15.42 6.69 3.27
C GLN A 58 15.30 5.18 3.06
N GLY A 59 16.18 4.62 2.24
CA GLY A 59 16.23 3.18 1.99
C GLY A 59 16.73 2.40 3.21
N ILE A 60 16.19 1.21 3.41
CA ILE A 60 16.55 0.30 4.49
C ILE A 60 16.78 -1.09 3.91
N THR A 61 17.89 -1.73 4.28
CA THR A 61 18.17 -3.10 3.85
C THR A 61 18.55 -3.97 5.04
N SER A 62 18.07 -5.21 5.06
CA SER A 62 18.45 -6.18 6.09
C SER A 62 19.93 -6.49 6.13
N LYS A 63 20.66 -6.15 5.07
CA LYS A 63 22.12 -6.32 4.97
C LYS A 63 22.89 -5.35 5.87
N THR A 64 22.45 -4.10 5.94
CA THR A 64 23.18 -2.99 6.59
C THR A 64 22.50 -2.46 7.85
N ALA A 65 21.17 -2.58 7.92
CA ALA A 65 20.39 -2.10 9.06
C ALA A 65 20.78 -2.80 10.35
N LYS A 66 20.69 -2.07 11.44
CA LYS A 66 20.93 -2.53 12.81
C LYS A 66 19.72 -2.20 13.68
N GLU A 67 19.57 -2.92 14.77
CA GLU A 67 18.59 -2.59 15.78
C GLU A 67 18.90 -1.22 16.38
N GLY A 68 17.88 -0.38 16.49
CA GLY A 68 18.00 1.03 16.91
C GLY A 68 18.22 2.02 15.77
N ASP A 69 18.49 1.59 14.54
CA ASP A 69 18.63 2.52 13.41
C ASP A 69 17.34 3.32 13.20
N PRO A 70 17.45 4.62 12.92
CA PRO A 70 16.28 5.46 12.67
C PRO A 70 15.64 5.12 11.33
N VAL A 71 14.31 5.23 11.31
CA VAL A 71 13.47 5.07 10.11
C VAL A 71 12.73 6.37 9.89
N TYR A 72 12.78 6.90 8.67
CA TYR A 72 12.10 8.13 8.29
C TYR A 72 11.12 7.86 7.16
N ALA A 73 9.91 8.35 7.32
CA ALA A 73 8.84 8.23 6.34
C ALA A 73 7.98 9.50 6.30
N GLN A 74 7.10 9.58 5.30
CA GLN A 74 6.08 10.59 5.19
C GLN A 74 4.74 9.94 4.87
N THR A 75 3.64 10.54 5.33
CA THR A 75 2.30 10.08 4.95
C THR A 75 2.09 10.29 3.46
N SER A 76 1.71 9.22 2.75
CA SER A 76 1.47 9.26 1.30
C SER A 76 0.13 9.91 0.97
N PHE A 77 -0.88 9.68 1.81
CA PHE A 77 -2.23 10.19 1.65
C PHE A 77 -2.75 10.79 2.95
N PRO A 78 -3.68 11.76 2.87
CA PRO A 78 -4.28 12.32 4.06
C PRO A 78 -5.19 11.30 4.75
N VAL A 79 -5.16 11.26 6.07
CA VAL A 79 -6.13 10.52 6.88
C VAL A 79 -7.26 11.45 7.26
N THR A 80 -8.48 11.04 6.94
CA THR A 80 -9.69 11.83 7.20
C THR A 80 -10.56 11.18 8.26
N GLN A 81 -11.14 11.99 9.11
CA GLN A 81 -12.13 11.57 10.09
C GLN A 81 -13.26 12.61 10.15
N ASN A 82 -14.51 12.14 10.19
CA ASN A 82 -15.67 13.02 10.21
C ASN A 82 -15.64 14.10 9.11
N ASN A 83 -15.25 13.71 7.88
CA ASN A 83 -15.09 14.59 6.72
C ASN A 83 -14.07 15.72 6.87
N ARG A 84 -13.10 15.55 7.78
CA ARG A 84 -11.97 16.47 7.99
C ARG A 84 -10.64 15.74 7.89
N ILE A 85 -9.64 16.39 7.34
CA ILE A 85 -8.27 15.89 7.33
C ILE A 85 -7.71 16.05 8.74
N VAL A 86 -7.37 14.92 9.37
CA VAL A 86 -6.75 14.87 10.70
C VAL A 86 -5.24 14.67 10.62
N ILE A 87 -4.77 13.96 9.59
CA ILE A 87 -3.35 13.82 9.29
C ILE A 87 -3.17 14.16 7.81
N PRO A 88 -2.53 15.29 7.47
CA PRO A 88 -2.30 15.65 6.08
C PRO A 88 -1.25 14.76 5.42
N ALA A 89 -1.28 14.67 4.10
CA ALA A 89 -0.20 14.05 3.33
C ALA A 89 1.10 14.85 3.53
N GLY A 90 2.24 14.14 3.48
CA GLY A 90 3.54 14.77 3.70
C GLY A 90 3.90 15.00 5.18
N THR A 91 3.06 14.55 6.11
CA THR A 91 3.41 14.56 7.53
C THR A 91 4.58 13.63 7.78
N TYR A 92 5.62 14.11 8.45
CA TYR A 92 6.80 13.32 8.75
C TYR A 92 6.53 12.31 9.86
N VAL A 93 7.01 11.09 9.66
CA VAL A 93 6.89 10.02 10.64
C VAL A 93 8.27 9.45 10.91
N GLN A 94 8.62 9.37 12.18
CA GLN A 94 9.88 8.81 12.63
C GLN A 94 9.64 7.51 13.37
N GLY A 95 10.55 6.58 13.17
CA GLY A 95 10.53 5.28 13.80
C GLY A 95 11.92 4.74 14.03
N VAL A 96 11.98 3.50 14.46
CA VAL A 96 13.23 2.78 14.70
C VAL A 96 13.10 1.34 14.21
N VAL A 97 14.22 0.80 13.79
CA VAL A 97 14.36 -0.63 13.52
C VAL A 97 14.40 -1.38 14.86
N ARG A 98 13.43 -2.27 15.08
CA ARG A 98 13.33 -3.06 16.32
C ARG A 98 14.13 -4.33 16.26
N ARG A 99 14.12 -4.98 15.10
CA ARG A 99 14.80 -6.26 14.89
C ARG A 99 15.21 -6.43 13.45
N VAL A 100 16.38 -6.97 13.25
CA VAL A 100 16.90 -7.35 11.93
C VAL A 100 17.43 -8.77 11.98
N VAL A 101 16.97 -9.62 11.07
CA VAL A 101 17.51 -10.95 10.87
C VAL A 101 17.94 -11.07 9.42
N ARG A 102 19.20 -11.37 9.21
CA ARG A 102 19.73 -11.63 7.86
C ARG A 102 19.35 -13.03 7.39
N PRO A 103 19.15 -13.23 6.09
CA PRO A 103 18.81 -14.54 5.58
C PRO A 103 19.95 -15.52 5.81
N GLY A 104 19.58 -16.75 6.16
CA GLY A 104 20.53 -17.85 6.26
C GLY A 104 21.01 -18.31 4.90
N ARG A 105 22.07 -19.12 4.88
CA ARG A 105 22.58 -19.74 3.65
C ARG A 105 21.68 -20.87 3.14
N VAL A 106 21.23 -21.75 4.04
CA VAL A 106 20.38 -22.89 3.70
C VAL A 106 18.96 -22.73 4.19
N LYS A 107 18.79 -22.12 5.36
CA LYS A 107 17.50 -21.92 6.03
C LYS A 107 17.47 -20.53 6.65
N GLY A 108 16.25 -20.00 6.79
CA GLY A 108 16.00 -18.69 7.38
C GLY A 108 15.77 -17.63 6.32
N ARG A 109 14.70 -16.89 6.52
CA ARG A 109 14.34 -15.71 5.70
C ARG A 109 14.91 -14.47 6.35
N ALA A 110 15.13 -13.44 5.56
CA ALA A 110 15.37 -12.12 6.11
C ALA A 110 14.14 -11.65 6.87
N GLU A 111 14.34 -11.01 8.01
CA GLU A 111 13.27 -10.37 8.78
C GLU A 111 13.70 -8.93 9.13
N LEU A 112 12.78 -8.01 8.98
CA LEU A 112 12.96 -6.61 9.34
C LEU A 112 11.71 -6.14 10.09
N GLN A 113 11.86 -5.77 11.34
CA GLN A 113 10.80 -5.22 12.17
C GLN A 113 11.08 -3.75 12.44
N MET A 114 10.09 -2.91 12.17
CA MET A 114 10.15 -1.47 12.39
C MET A 114 8.96 -1.03 13.21
N SER A 115 9.15 -0.05 14.07
CA SER A 115 8.07 0.63 14.76
C SER A 115 8.21 2.12 14.61
N PHE A 116 7.07 2.80 14.45
CA PHE A 116 7.00 4.24 14.37
C PHE A 116 6.67 4.80 15.75
N THR A 117 7.35 5.88 16.14
CA THR A 117 7.31 6.41 17.51
C THR A 117 6.82 7.83 17.59
N SER A 118 6.97 8.61 16.53
CA SER A 118 6.54 10.01 16.51
C SER A 118 6.11 10.46 15.12
N MET A 119 5.23 11.44 15.12
CA MET A 119 4.72 12.12 13.94
C MET A 119 4.89 13.62 14.09
N ILE A 120 5.41 14.27 13.05
CA ILE A 120 5.68 15.71 13.00
C ILE A 120 4.85 16.29 11.87
N PHE A 121 3.89 17.11 12.22
CA PHE A 121 3.02 17.79 11.27
C PHE A 121 3.75 18.93 10.54
N PRO A 122 3.28 19.38 9.38
CA PRO A 122 3.91 20.48 8.64
C PRO A 122 4.04 21.78 9.42
N ASN A 123 3.16 22.03 10.38
CA ASN A 123 3.21 23.19 11.28
C ASN A 123 4.16 23.02 12.49
N GLY A 124 4.93 21.91 12.56
CA GLY A 124 5.84 21.61 13.66
C GLY A 124 5.18 20.94 14.87
N TYR A 125 3.86 20.74 14.88
CA TYR A 125 3.21 19.98 15.94
C TYR A 125 3.70 18.54 15.93
N THR A 126 4.20 18.08 17.06
CA THR A 126 4.75 16.73 17.22
C THR A 126 3.90 15.93 18.20
N VAL A 127 3.59 14.71 17.80
CA VAL A 127 2.82 13.78 18.62
C VAL A 127 3.53 12.42 18.69
N LEU A 128 3.44 11.77 19.86
CA LEU A 128 3.93 10.41 20.02
C LEU A 128 2.96 9.43 19.35
N LEU A 129 3.52 8.54 18.56
CA LEU A 129 2.77 7.63 17.69
C LEU A 129 3.17 6.18 18.00
N PRO A 130 2.32 5.38 18.64
CA PRO A 130 2.56 3.95 18.75
C PRO A 130 2.06 3.25 17.48
N GLY A 131 2.96 3.00 16.53
CA GLY A 131 2.61 2.38 15.27
C GLY A 131 3.57 1.25 14.87
N ALA A 132 3.01 0.14 14.39
CA ALA A 132 3.75 -0.97 13.81
C ALA A 132 3.52 -1.05 12.30
N VAL A 133 4.46 -1.65 11.57
CA VAL A 133 4.30 -1.93 10.14
C VAL A 133 3.35 -3.10 9.96
N GLU A 134 2.28 -2.94 9.18
CA GLU A 134 1.37 -4.04 8.84
C GLU A 134 1.71 -4.66 7.49
N GLY A 135 2.21 -3.85 6.54
CA GLY A 135 2.45 -4.33 5.18
C GLY A 135 3.42 -3.48 4.38
N VAL A 136 3.84 -4.06 3.26
CA VAL A 136 4.58 -3.37 2.20
C VAL A 136 3.77 -3.51 0.91
N PRO A 137 2.85 -2.58 0.63
CA PRO A 137 2.01 -2.63 -0.56
C PRO A 137 2.86 -2.68 -1.84
N GLY A 138 2.42 -3.51 -2.79
CA GLY A 138 3.11 -3.66 -4.07
C GLY A 138 4.33 -4.58 -4.06
N SER A 139 4.74 -5.13 -2.93
CA SER A 139 5.82 -6.11 -2.86
C SER A 139 5.27 -7.53 -3.01
N GLN A 140 5.65 -8.22 -4.09
CA GLN A 140 5.33 -9.64 -4.29
C GLN A 140 6.27 -10.58 -3.52
N THR A 141 7.38 -10.04 -3.01
CA THR A 141 8.47 -10.80 -2.39
C THR A 141 8.58 -10.59 -0.89
N MET A 142 7.76 -9.74 -0.32
CA MET A 142 7.77 -9.43 1.11
C MET A 142 6.38 -9.64 1.70
N ASN A 143 6.31 -10.43 2.76
CA ASN A 143 5.09 -10.69 3.51
C ASN A 143 5.26 -10.17 4.93
N THR A 144 4.20 -9.67 5.52
CA THR A 144 4.20 -9.37 6.95
C THR A 144 3.82 -10.62 7.72
N LYS A 145 4.52 -10.87 8.81
CA LYS A 145 4.29 -12.01 9.70
C LYS A 145 3.93 -11.51 11.10
N GLY A 146 2.74 -11.91 11.55
CA GLY A 146 2.25 -11.59 12.90
C GLY A 146 1.78 -10.14 13.04
N SER A 147 1.19 -9.86 14.19
CA SER A 147 0.69 -8.53 14.58
C SER A 147 1.79 -7.53 14.97
N GLU A 148 3.03 -7.99 15.05
CA GLU A 148 4.18 -7.19 15.52
C GLU A 148 4.90 -6.43 14.40
N GLY A 149 4.33 -6.37 13.19
CA GLY A 149 4.90 -5.59 12.09
C GLY A 149 6.23 -6.10 11.55
N THR A 150 6.43 -7.42 11.53
CA THR A 150 7.64 -8.02 10.98
C THR A 150 7.50 -8.23 9.48
N ILE A 151 8.31 -7.52 8.69
CA ILE A 151 8.46 -7.76 7.26
C ILE A 151 9.36 -8.98 7.08
N GLN A 152 8.87 -9.99 6.38
CA GLN A 152 9.62 -11.20 6.08
C GLN A 152 9.95 -11.26 4.59
N GLY A 153 11.21 -11.47 4.27
CA GLY A 153 11.70 -11.64 2.90
C GLY A 153 11.28 -12.99 2.29
N ASP A 154 11.54 -13.11 1.01
CA ASP A 154 11.21 -14.30 0.22
C ASP A 154 12.02 -15.53 0.65
N SER A 155 11.54 -16.70 0.27
CA SER A 155 12.25 -17.96 0.49
C SER A 155 13.23 -18.23 -0.64
N SER A 156 14.49 -18.55 -0.31
CA SER A 156 15.47 -18.97 -1.31
C SER A 156 15.20 -20.35 -1.90
N LYS A 157 14.37 -21.18 -1.25
CA LYS A 157 14.19 -22.61 -1.60
C LYS A 157 13.92 -22.89 -3.08
N GLY A 158 13.05 -22.10 -3.72
CA GLY A 158 12.76 -22.28 -5.15
C GLY A 158 13.94 -21.92 -6.05
N LYS A 159 14.65 -20.84 -5.70
CA LYS A 159 15.86 -20.40 -6.43
C LYS A 159 17.00 -21.39 -6.25
N ASP A 160 17.18 -21.91 -5.04
CA ASP A 160 18.20 -22.89 -4.70
C ASP A 160 17.97 -24.21 -5.45
N ALA A 161 16.74 -24.71 -5.46
CA ALA A 161 16.36 -25.90 -6.22
C ALA A 161 16.58 -25.70 -7.74
N ALA A 162 16.21 -24.56 -8.27
CA ALA A 162 16.43 -24.22 -9.68
C ALA A 162 17.92 -24.12 -10.03
N THR A 163 18.74 -23.57 -9.14
CA THR A 163 20.21 -23.49 -9.33
C THR A 163 20.82 -24.88 -9.39
N ILE A 164 20.49 -25.75 -8.43
CA ILE A 164 20.95 -27.14 -8.40
C ILE A 164 20.52 -27.87 -9.68
N ALA A 165 19.26 -27.75 -10.07
CA ALA A 165 18.74 -28.39 -11.28
C ALA A 165 19.47 -27.90 -12.56
N LYS A 166 19.69 -26.60 -12.70
CA LYS A 166 20.39 -26.01 -13.84
C LYS A 166 21.83 -26.48 -13.92
N THR A 167 22.57 -26.48 -12.82
CA THR A 167 23.97 -26.90 -12.78
C THR A 167 24.11 -28.41 -13.01
N THR A 168 23.20 -29.21 -12.49
CA THR A 168 23.12 -30.66 -12.76
C THR A 168 22.84 -30.94 -14.23
N ALA A 169 21.88 -30.26 -14.84
CA ALA A 169 21.53 -30.42 -16.25
C ALA A 169 22.66 -29.98 -17.17
N ALA A 170 23.32 -28.86 -16.86
CA ALA A 170 24.50 -28.39 -17.63
C ALA A 170 25.68 -29.36 -17.53
N GLY A 171 25.96 -29.86 -16.32
CA GLY A 171 27.00 -30.87 -16.12
C GLY A 171 26.73 -32.18 -16.88
N ALA A 172 25.46 -32.64 -16.84
CA ALA A 172 25.04 -33.83 -17.59
C ALA A 172 25.20 -33.64 -19.12
N GLY A 173 24.80 -32.46 -19.63
CA GLY A 173 24.91 -32.15 -21.06
C GLY A 173 26.35 -32.14 -21.54
N ILE A 174 27.24 -31.47 -20.83
CA ILE A 174 28.69 -31.44 -21.15
C ILE A 174 29.28 -32.84 -21.03
N GLY A 175 28.95 -33.60 -19.95
CA GLY A 175 29.44 -34.96 -19.75
C GLY A 175 28.94 -35.92 -20.80
N ALA A 176 27.71 -35.80 -21.32
CA ALA A 176 27.19 -36.62 -22.39
C ALA A 176 27.94 -36.42 -23.71
N ILE A 177 28.33 -35.20 -24.04
CA ILE A 177 29.13 -34.88 -25.24
C ILE A 177 30.53 -35.48 -25.14
N ALA A 178 31.14 -35.43 -23.93
CA ALA A 178 32.52 -35.86 -23.72
C ALA A 178 32.69 -37.36 -23.51
N GLY A 179 31.68 -38.04 -22.93
CA GLY A 179 31.85 -39.42 -22.44
C GLY A 179 30.65 -40.34 -22.58
N SER A 180 29.71 -40.02 -23.47
CA SER A 180 28.47 -40.83 -23.62
C SER A 180 27.66 -40.92 -22.33
N GLY A 181 26.90 -42.01 -22.10
CA GLY A 181 26.04 -42.17 -20.95
C GLY A 181 26.75 -42.15 -19.58
N LYS A 182 27.97 -42.71 -19.51
CA LYS A 182 28.80 -42.68 -18.29
C LYS A 182 29.30 -41.25 -18.00
N GLY A 183 29.69 -40.53 -19.06
CA GLY A 183 30.09 -39.11 -18.92
C GLY A 183 28.96 -38.23 -18.46
N ALA A 184 27.72 -38.46 -18.93
CA ALA A 184 26.57 -37.73 -18.48
C ALA A 184 26.31 -37.94 -16.96
N GLY A 185 26.44 -39.16 -16.46
CA GLY A 185 26.28 -39.47 -15.03
C GLY A 185 27.35 -38.79 -14.17
N ILE A 186 28.62 -38.81 -14.56
CA ILE A 186 29.69 -38.12 -13.85
C ILE A 186 29.52 -36.62 -13.92
N GLY A 187 29.15 -36.08 -15.10
CA GLY A 187 28.87 -34.66 -15.29
C GLY A 187 27.69 -34.18 -14.47
N ALA A 188 26.62 -34.97 -14.35
CA ALA A 188 25.47 -34.64 -13.49
C ALA A 188 25.86 -34.65 -12.02
N ALA A 189 26.63 -35.61 -11.56
CA ALA A 189 27.10 -35.70 -10.18
C ALA A 189 27.98 -34.49 -9.81
N SER A 190 28.95 -34.15 -10.67
CA SER A 190 29.82 -32.98 -10.44
C SER A 190 29.07 -31.67 -10.54
N GLY A 191 28.16 -31.51 -11.53
CA GLY A 191 27.29 -30.35 -11.67
C GLY A 191 26.35 -30.16 -10.49
N GLY A 192 25.76 -31.27 -9.99
CA GLY A 192 24.94 -31.28 -8.79
C GLY A 192 25.72 -30.87 -7.54
N ALA A 193 26.93 -31.41 -7.37
CA ALA A 193 27.81 -31.05 -6.25
C ALA A 193 28.19 -29.56 -6.28
N LEU A 194 28.52 -29.02 -7.46
CA LEU A 194 28.82 -27.60 -7.63
C LEU A 194 27.60 -26.74 -7.34
N GLY A 195 26.40 -27.16 -7.78
CA GLY A 195 25.14 -26.50 -7.48
C GLY A 195 24.87 -26.44 -5.99
N LEU A 196 25.03 -27.57 -5.29
CA LEU A 196 24.90 -27.64 -3.84
C LEU A 196 25.90 -26.72 -3.14
N ALA A 197 27.19 -26.77 -3.56
CA ALA A 197 28.22 -25.90 -3.00
C ALA A 197 27.87 -24.43 -3.17
N THR A 198 27.37 -24.05 -4.35
CA THR A 198 26.90 -22.65 -4.59
C THR A 198 25.79 -22.26 -3.65
N VAL A 199 24.76 -23.11 -3.48
CA VAL A 199 23.64 -22.85 -2.56
C VAL A 199 24.10 -22.77 -1.11
N LEU A 200 25.03 -23.61 -0.69
CA LEU A 200 25.59 -23.61 0.66
C LEU A 200 26.44 -22.39 0.96
N LEU A 201 27.09 -21.81 -0.07
CA LEU A 201 27.95 -20.64 0.08
C LEU A 201 27.18 -19.32 -0.07
N THR A 202 26.05 -19.31 -0.79
CA THR A 202 25.24 -18.10 -0.99
C THR A 202 24.21 -17.93 0.13
N ARG A 203 23.91 -16.68 0.48
CA ARG A 203 22.83 -16.35 1.38
C ARG A 203 21.53 -16.15 0.60
N GLY A 204 20.41 -16.36 1.29
CA GLY A 204 19.08 -16.06 0.74
C GLY A 204 18.90 -14.56 0.39
N PRO A 205 17.77 -14.22 -0.24
CA PRO A 205 17.46 -12.85 -0.60
C PRO A 205 17.32 -11.95 0.64
N GLU A 206 18.00 -10.81 0.60
CA GLU A 206 17.87 -9.75 1.62
C GLU A 206 16.58 -8.98 1.41
N ILE A 207 16.05 -8.37 2.48
CA ILE A 207 15.00 -7.35 2.37
C ILE A 207 15.67 -6.05 1.94
N GLN A 208 15.15 -5.44 0.89
CA GLN A 208 15.55 -4.13 0.43
C GLN A 208 14.31 -3.27 0.24
N LEU A 209 14.20 -2.22 1.00
CA LEU A 209 13.22 -1.15 0.88
C LEU A 209 13.95 0.07 0.37
N ASP A 210 13.70 0.44 -0.88
CA ASP A 210 14.33 1.61 -1.49
C ASP A 210 13.67 2.91 -1.01
N PRO A 211 14.34 4.07 -1.13
CA PRO A 211 13.69 5.35 -0.91
C PRO A 211 12.47 5.46 -1.82
N GLY A 212 11.34 5.92 -1.29
CA GLY A 212 10.07 5.93 -2.01
C GLY A 212 9.24 4.65 -1.87
N ALA A 213 9.75 3.61 -1.21
CA ALA A 213 8.98 2.40 -0.94
C ALA A 213 7.76 2.71 -0.07
N SER A 214 6.60 2.16 -0.45
CA SER A 214 5.38 2.29 0.32
C SER A 214 5.35 1.27 1.45
N VAL A 215 4.98 1.73 2.64
CA VAL A 215 4.82 0.93 3.84
C VAL A 215 3.47 1.28 4.48
N GLU A 216 2.70 0.29 4.87
CA GLU A 216 1.45 0.49 5.60
C GLU A 216 1.72 0.35 7.10
N MET A 217 1.43 1.40 7.84
CA MET A 217 1.52 1.43 9.30
C MET A 217 0.12 1.32 9.91
N VAL A 218 0.01 0.57 11.00
CA VAL A 218 -1.21 0.47 11.81
C VAL A 218 -0.97 1.08 13.17
N LEU A 219 -1.93 1.85 13.64
CA LEU A 219 -1.93 2.37 15.02
C LEU A 219 -2.21 1.23 16.00
N GLU A 220 -1.27 0.99 16.92
CA GLU A 220 -1.46 0.00 17.99
C GLU A 220 -2.40 0.48 19.09
N ARG A 221 -2.47 1.80 19.30
CA ARG A 221 -3.35 2.47 20.27
C ARG A 221 -3.99 3.69 19.63
N GLU A 222 -5.05 4.17 20.24
CA GLU A 222 -5.69 5.42 19.83
C GLU A 222 -4.72 6.60 19.91
N LEU A 223 -4.86 7.51 18.96
CA LEU A 223 -4.05 8.72 18.84
C LEU A 223 -4.94 9.94 19.02
N ASN A 224 -4.71 10.66 20.13
CA ASN A 224 -5.41 11.90 20.42
C ASN A 224 -4.65 13.08 19.82
N LEU A 225 -5.31 13.82 18.94
CA LEU A 225 -4.76 14.98 18.25
C LEU A 225 -5.47 16.25 18.72
N GLU A 226 -4.72 17.22 19.20
CA GLU A 226 -5.27 18.51 19.65
C GLU A 226 -5.76 19.34 18.44
N GLY A 227 -7.06 19.48 18.31
CA GLY A 227 -7.69 20.18 17.18
C GLY A 227 -7.23 21.63 17.03
N ALA A 228 -6.93 22.31 18.14
CA ALA A 228 -6.40 23.67 18.13
C ALA A 228 -5.04 23.77 17.44
N LYS A 229 -4.15 22.79 17.62
CA LYS A 229 -2.82 22.74 17.02
C LYS A 229 -2.85 22.32 15.55
N LEU A 230 -3.86 21.55 15.13
CA LEU A 230 -4.00 21.12 13.74
C LEU A 230 -4.45 22.26 12.79
N ARG A 231 -5.00 23.35 13.31
CA ARG A 231 -5.54 24.47 12.50
C ARG A 231 -4.51 25.55 12.14
N GLN A 232 -3.33 25.50 12.68
CA GLN A 232 -2.26 26.45 12.33
C GLN A 232 -1.53 26.06 11.04
N GLN A 233 -2.24 25.38 10.13
CA GLN A 233 -1.75 24.98 8.81
C GLN A 233 -2.04 26.04 7.78
#